data_5b9d60378b0a76ab94d191342a3d2956
#
_entry.id   5b9d60378b0a76ab94d191342a3d2956
#
_cell.length_a   1.000
_cell.length_b   1.000
_cell.length_c   1.000
_cell.angle_alpha   90.00
_cell.angle_beta   90.00
_cell.angle_gamma   90.00
#
_symmetry.space_group_name_H-M   'P 1'
#
loop_
_entity.id
_entity.type
_entity.pdbx_description
1 polymer ?
#
loop_
_entity_poly.entity_id
_entity_poly.type
_entity_poly.pdbx_seq_one_letter_code
_entity_poly.pdbx_strand_id
1 'polypeptide(L)'
;MLVDTQPATHQHVPASPEVRDEWIDSQLIGVLMDNASMALLAAVLVIPGLIFILWDQVATPLLLGWLGMALVVLYGRFKLVEVYRLRYDSVEGMQRQAFMRRYVWTWGAVGALWALPVAMTYLQTTLQTQFVVGLALMGYGLLSLTAFSAWAGAFHAYINSLVGTVMISLLGVQWWLGGSRQDYRMTMVLMFLLLVFWFLLRMAGQRLNQIHRSSFELQFSNQELIDSLTRQTQASLRAVATKNRFLASAAHDLRQPVHALSLYADWLATEPEMAREISPRILQSTRAINELFDSLFDLTRIDAGNYKVRLQNVDVTQLFADLALQYEPIAAGKSLKLRTHARPAVIWADPVVLRRILGNLLSNAIKHTQRGGILLALRHRPDMLVLEVWDTGVGIAREHQQAIFQEFFRVSQHQGTEDSLGLGLTIVSKLATLMGYQLALRSEPGHGSVFRVMLPAYTQNSVSEPLTPHVLLSSQLMELR
;
A
#
# COMPACT_ATOMS: atom_id res chain seq x y z
N MET A 1 8.70 9.60 -27.90
CA MET A 1 8.10 9.24 -26.62
C MET A 1 9.14 8.41 -25.87
N LEU A 2 9.62 8.86 -24.74
CA LEU A 2 10.53 8.12 -23.88
C LEU A 2 9.72 7.04 -23.16
N VAL A 3 10.17 5.80 -23.24
CA VAL A 3 9.53 4.68 -22.53
C VAL A 3 10.09 4.66 -21.12
N ASP A 4 9.30 5.09 -20.15
CA ASP A 4 9.65 5.01 -18.73
C ASP A 4 9.44 3.56 -18.27
N THR A 5 10.51 2.83 -18.04
CA THR A 5 10.50 1.39 -17.73
C THR A 5 10.53 1.09 -16.23
N GLN A 6 10.36 2.10 -15.37
CA GLN A 6 10.31 1.84 -13.93
C GLN A 6 8.88 1.47 -13.50
N PRO A 7 8.65 0.28 -12.92
CA PRO A 7 7.43 0.04 -12.19
C PRO A 7 7.44 0.98 -10.97
N ALA A 8 6.41 1.83 -10.87
CA ALA A 8 6.20 2.65 -9.70
C ALA A 8 6.10 1.72 -8.46
N THR A 9 7.19 1.53 -7.76
CA THR A 9 7.18 1.01 -6.40
C THR A 9 6.51 2.07 -5.55
N HIS A 10 5.18 1.98 -5.41
CA HIS A 10 4.47 2.68 -4.35
C HIS A 10 5.03 2.14 -3.03
N GLN A 11 6.08 2.80 -2.53
CA GLN A 11 6.53 2.62 -1.16
C GLN A 11 5.32 2.89 -0.26
N HIS A 12 4.92 1.88 0.47
CA HIS A 12 3.91 2.02 1.50
C HIS A 12 4.48 2.98 2.55
N VAL A 13 4.01 4.22 2.56
CA VAL A 13 4.25 5.16 3.66
C VAL A 13 3.41 4.65 4.82
N PRO A 14 4.02 4.20 5.94
CA PRO A 14 3.26 3.81 7.13
C PRO A 14 2.37 4.98 7.54
N ALA A 15 1.18 4.68 8.03
CA ALA A 15 0.26 5.72 8.51
C ALA A 15 0.99 6.62 9.50
N SER A 16 0.82 7.94 9.37
CA SER A 16 1.50 8.86 10.28
C SER A 16 1.09 8.56 11.74
N PRO A 17 1.96 8.80 12.73
CA PRO A 17 1.62 8.59 14.14
C PRO A 17 0.32 9.31 14.54
N GLU A 18 0.04 10.45 13.94
CA GLU A 18 -1.18 11.24 14.17
C GLU A 18 -2.45 10.49 13.70
N VAL A 19 -2.42 9.87 12.53
CA VAL A 19 -3.54 9.08 11.99
C VAL A 19 -3.81 7.86 12.86
N ARG A 20 -2.75 7.20 13.33
CA ARG A 20 -2.87 6.06 14.25
C ARG A 20 -3.51 6.48 15.57
N ASP A 21 -2.99 7.54 16.20
CA ASP A 21 -3.49 8.02 17.48
C ASP A 21 -4.94 8.50 17.38
N GLU A 22 -5.32 9.17 16.29
CA GLU A 22 -6.69 9.58 16.01
C GLU A 22 -7.64 8.37 15.88
N TRP A 23 -7.21 7.32 15.18
CA TRP A 23 -7.99 6.09 15.05
C TRP A 23 -8.18 5.41 16.41
N ILE A 24 -7.11 5.27 17.22
CA ILE A 24 -7.16 4.67 18.55
C ILE A 24 -8.12 5.44 19.46
N ASP A 25 -7.98 6.76 19.52
CA ASP A 25 -8.85 7.61 20.34
C ASP A 25 -10.33 7.51 19.90
N SER A 26 -10.58 7.41 18.61
CA SER A 26 -11.91 7.16 18.05
C SER A 26 -12.50 5.83 18.55
N GLN A 27 -11.74 4.74 18.58
CA GLN A 27 -12.17 3.44 19.08
C GLN A 27 -12.44 3.48 20.61
N LEU A 28 -11.56 4.13 21.37
CA LEU A 28 -11.74 4.31 22.82
C LEU A 28 -13.02 5.06 23.15
N ILE A 29 -13.35 6.09 22.39
CA ILE A 29 -14.61 6.84 22.51
C ILE A 29 -15.83 5.94 22.19
N GLY A 30 -15.72 5.10 21.16
CA GLY A 30 -16.77 4.12 20.83
C GLY A 30 -17.05 3.19 21.99
N VAL A 31 -16.03 2.57 22.57
CA VAL A 31 -16.16 1.69 23.77
C VAL A 31 -16.78 2.42 24.95
N LEU A 32 -16.38 3.67 25.20
CA LEU A 32 -16.97 4.49 26.26
C LEU A 32 -18.47 4.68 26.07
N MET A 33 -18.91 4.99 24.84
CA MET A 33 -20.32 5.23 24.53
C MET A 33 -21.17 3.97 24.59
N ASP A 34 -20.62 2.83 24.21
CA ASP A 34 -21.30 1.53 24.35
C ASP A 34 -21.48 1.16 25.81
N ASN A 35 -20.44 1.34 26.62
CA ASN A 35 -20.50 1.06 28.06
C ASN A 35 -21.40 2.07 28.83
N ALA A 36 -21.58 3.28 28.32
CA ALA A 36 -22.45 4.29 28.93
C ALA A 36 -23.88 3.81 29.07
N SER A 37 -24.38 2.97 28.18
CA SER A 37 -25.73 2.38 28.26
C SER A 37 -25.90 1.46 29.49
N MET A 38 -24.84 0.68 29.81
CA MET A 38 -24.84 -0.18 31.01
C MET A 38 -24.86 0.64 32.32
N ALA A 39 -24.10 1.74 32.35
CA ALA A 39 -24.10 2.65 33.49
C ALA A 39 -25.49 3.31 33.72
N LEU A 40 -26.20 3.66 32.64
CA LEU A 40 -27.58 4.17 32.72
C LEU A 40 -28.54 3.12 33.26
N LEU A 41 -28.44 1.87 32.80
CA LEU A 41 -29.27 0.77 33.31
C LEU A 41 -29.02 0.53 34.80
N ALA A 42 -27.76 0.51 35.24
CA ALA A 42 -27.43 0.38 36.67
C ALA A 42 -28.02 1.51 37.51
N ALA A 43 -28.05 2.75 37.00
CA ALA A 43 -28.67 3.91 37.66
C ALA A 43 -30.17 3.70 37.86
N VAL A 44 -30.88 3.27 36.82
CA VAL A 44 -32.33 2.99 36.89
C VAL A 44 -32.66 1.91 37.92
N LEU A 45 -31.79 0.92 38.11
CA LEU A 45 -32.02 -0.15 39.10
C LEU A 45 -31.73 0.28 40.54
N VAL A 46 -30.72 1.14 40.76
CA VAL A 46 -30.29 1.49 42.13
C VAL A 46 -31.10 2.67 42.73
N ILE A 47 -31.56 3.62 41.90
CA ILE A 47 -32.33 4.78 42.39
C ILE A 47 -33.56 4.37 43.20
N PRO A 48 -34.44 3.42 42.77
CA PRO A 48 -35.58 3.00 43.55
C PRO A 48 -35.21 2.42 44.90
N GLY A 49 -34.12 1.63 44.97
CA GLY A 49 -33.61 1.05 46.22
C GLY A 49 -33.13 2.13 47.19
N LEU A 50 -32.40 3.14 46.71
CA LEU A 50 -31.97 4.27 47.53
C LEU A 50 -33.19 5.10 48.03
N ILE A 51 -34.19 5.37 47.17
CA ILE A 51 -35.38 6.08 47.57
C ILE A 51 -36.13 5.31 48.67
N PHE A 52 -36.28 4.00 48.48
CA PHE A 52 -36.98 3.16 49.49
C PHE A 52 -36.29 3.23 50.86
N ILE A 53 -34.96 3.18 50.92
CA ILE A 53 -34.21 3.24 52.17
C ILE A 53 -34.20 4.63 52.79
N LEU A 54 -34.19 5.69 51.96
CA LEU A 54 -34.09 7.08 52.43
C LEU A 54 -35.43 7.71 52.72
N TRP A 55 -36.57 7.10 52.36
CA TRP A 55 -37.91 7.71 52.42
C TRP A 55 -38.28 8.25 53.79
N ASP A 56 -38.05 7.48 54.84
CA ASP A 56 -38.39 7.85 56.23
C ASP A 56 -37.20 8.44 57.00
N GLN A 57 -36.02 8.53 56.37
CA GLN A 57 -34.77 8.94 57.02
C GLN A 57 -34.34 10.36 56.62
N VAL A 58 -34.80 10.85 55.48
CA VAL A 58 -34.43 12.14 54.91
C VAL A 58 -35.70 12.96 54.66
N ALA A 59 -35.61 14.29 54.82
CA ALA A 59 -36.72 15.19 54.51
C ALA A 59 -37.20 15.00 53.05
N THR A 60 -38.50 14.68 52.89
CA THR A 60 -39.12 14.37 51.60
C THR A 60 -38.81 15.41 50.48
N PRO A 61 -38.83 16.75 50.76
CA PRO A 61 -38.47 17.72 49.70
C PRO A 61 -37.06 17.60 49.19
N LEU A 62 -36.08 17.26 50.03
CA LEU A 62 -34.66 17.06 49.62
C LEU A 62 -34.54 15.79 48.77
N LEU A 63 -35.21 14.71 49.19
CA LEU A 63 -35.20 13.44 48.46
C LEU A 63 -35.84 13.59 47.07
N LEU A 64 -37.00 14.26 46.98
CA LEU A 64 -37.67 14.53 45.71
C LEU A 64 -36.86 15.49 44.83
N GLY A 65 -36.20 16.50 45.41
CA GLY A 65 -35.27 17.37 44.68
C GLY A 65 -34.10 16.62 44.07
N TRP A 66 -33.48 15.70 44.86
CA TRP A 66 -32.43 14.83 44.34
C TRP A 66 -32.92 13.91 43.23
N LEU A 67 -34.10 13.28 43.40
CA LEU A 67 -34.72 12.44 42.39
C LEU A 67 -34.98 13.23 41.09
N GLY A 68 -35.54 14.43 41.17
CA GLY A 68 -35.74 15.29 40.01
C GLY A 68 -34.45 15.61 39.29
N MET A 69 -33.39 15.96 40.04
CA MET A 69 -32.04 16.19 39.46
C MET A 69 -31.50 14.92 38.81
N ALA A 70 -31.67 13.74 39.45
CA ALA A 70 -31.23 12.46 38.90
C ALA A 70 -31.91 12.15 37.56
N LEU A 71 -33.21 12.35 37.46
CA LEU A 71 -33.96 12.15 36.21
C LEU A 71 -33.49 13.09 35.10
N VAL A 72 -33.22 14.36 35.39
CA VAL A 72 -32.71 15.33 34.42
C VAL A 72 -31.31 14.92 33.92
N VAL A 73 -30.40 14.56 34.85
CA VAL A 73 -29.02 14.15 34.48
C VAL A 73 -29.04 12.86 33.67
N LEU A 74 -29.81 11.85 34.07
CA LEU A 74 -29.93 10.59 33.36
C LEU A 74 -30.57 10.76 31.99
N TYR A 75 -31.61 11.57 31.86
CA TYR A 75 -32.21 11.90 30.57
C TYR A 75 -31.24 12.63 29.66
N GLY A 76 -30.50 13.61 30.17
CA GLY A 76 -29.44 14.30 29.41
C GLY A 76 -28.37 13.35 28.94
N ARG A 77 -27.95 12.41 29.77
CA ARG A 77 -27.01 11.36 29.41
C ARG A 77 -27.54 10.42 28.33
N PHE A 78 -28.78 9.98 28.47
CA PHE A 78 -29.43 9.15 27.44
C PHE A 78 -29.47 9.88 26.10
N LYS A 79 -29.87 11.14 26.07
CA LYS A 79 -29.86 11.95 24.83
C LYS A 79 -28.46 12.18 24.28
N LEU A 80 -27.47 12.34 25.13
CA LEU A 80 -26.06 12.48 24.67
C LEU A 80 -25.58 11.23 23.93
N VAL A 81 -25.88 10.04 24.49
CA VAL A 81 -25.51 8.76 23.86
C VAL A 81 -26.28 8.57 22.54
N GLU A 82 -27.60 8.92 22.54
CA GLU A 82 -28.42 8.86 21.32
C GLU A 82 -27.89 9.78 20.21
N VAL A 83 -27.55 11.04 20.52
CA VAL A 83 -26.97 12.00 19.57
C VAL A 83 -25.60 11.50 19.04
N TYR A 84 -24.79 10.94 19.92
CA TYR A 84 -23.52 10.36 19.52
C TYR A 84 -23.74 9.24 18.51
N ARG A 85 -24.59 8.25 18.81
CA ARG A 85 -24.87 7.12 17.91
C ARG A 85 -25.43 7.55 16.56
N LEU A 86 -26.33 8.55 16.55
CA LEU A 86 -26.95 9.00 15.31
C LEU A 86 -26.06 9.87 14.42
N ARG A 87 -25.12 10.63 14.99
CA ARG A 87 -24.38 11.66 14.26
C ARG A 87 -22.87 11.44 14.19
N TYR A 88 -22.29 10.72 15.15
CA TYR A 88 -20.84 10.65 15.31
C TYR A 88 -20.28 9.23 15.16
N ASP A 89 -21.11 8.20 15.12
CA ASP A 89 -20.67 6.82 15.03
C ASP A 89 -20.01 6.48 13.66
N SER A 90 -20.40 7.21 12.62
CA SER A 90 -19.85 7.06 11.24
C SER A 90 -18.89 8.17 10.81
N VAL A 91 -18.50 9.09 11.72
CA VAL A 91 -17.74 10.31 11.40
C VAL A 91 -16.26 10.16 11.80
N GLU A 92 -15.39 10.98 11.20
CA GLU A 92 -13.95 11.04 11.46
C GLU A 92 -13.58 11.25 12.94
N GLY A 93 -12.48 10.68 13.38
CA GLY A 93 -12.03 10.63 14.76
C GLY A 93 -11.87 12.00 15.43
N MET A 94 -11.41 13.00 14.71
CA MET A 94 -11.25 14.38 15.20
C MET A 94 -12.59 14.99 15.68
N GLN A 95 -13.67 14.73 14.96
CA GLN A 95 -14.99 15.22 15.35
C GLN A 95 -15.54 14.49 16.59
N ARG A 96 -15.23 13.19 16.75
CA ARG A 96 -15.56 12.43 17.96
C ARG A 96 -14.82 12.99 19.18
N GLN A 97 -13.53 13.29 19.05
CA GLN A 97 -12.75 13.91 20.12
C GLN A 97 -13.28 15.30 20.50
N ALA A 98 -13.64 16.14 19.52
CA ALA A 98 -14.22 17.46 19.77
C ALA A 98 -15.55 17.37 20.53
N PHE A 99 -16.42 16.42 20.16
CA PHE A 99 -17.65 16.12 20.87
C PHE A 99 -17.35 15.72 22.33
N MET A 100 -16.41 14.83 22.55
CA MET A 100 -16.05 14.38 23.90
C MET A 100 -15.51 15.50 24.78
N ARG A 101 -14.62 16.36 24.24
CA ARG A 101 -14.08 17.52 24.98
C ARG A 101 -15.18 18.49 25.38
N ARG A 102 -16.17 18.72 24.50
CA ARG A 102 -17.29 19.63 24.75
C ARG A 102 -18.20 19.13 25.88
N TYR A 103 -18.44 17.82 25.98
CA TYR A 103 -19.40 17.22 26.89
C TYR A 103 -18.79 16.47 28.09
N VAL A 104 -17.46 16.52 28.28
CA VAL A 104 -16.77 15.83 29.38
C VAL A 104 -17.30 16.18 30.76
N TRP A 105 -17.78 17.41 30.99
CA TRP A 105 -18.34 17.87 32.24
C TRP A 105 -19.59 17.08 32.65
N THR A 106 -20.31 16.46 31.71
CA THR A 106 -21.53 15.66 32.00
C THR A 106 -21.20 14.40 32.81
N TRP A 107 -19.98 13.84 32.66
CA TRP A 107 -19.48 12.75 33.52
C TRP A 107 -19.24 13.24 34.94
N GLY A 108 -18.71 14.44 35.11
CA GLY A 108 -18.58 15.08 36.42
C GLY A 108 -19.94 15.33 37.09
N ALA A 109 -20.95 15.79 36.34
CA ALA A 109 -22.27 15.98 36.85
C ALA A 109 -22.89 14.67 37.40
N VAL A 110 -22.66 13.55 36.69
CA VAL A 110 -23.10 12.21 37.19
C VAL A 110 -22.35 11.84 38.46
N GLY A 111 -21.03 12.06 38.56
CA GLY A 111 -20.25 11.80 39.77
C GLY A 111 -20.76 12.63 40.96
N ALA A 112 -21.02 13.92 40.78
CA ALA A 112 -21.58 14.76 41.81
C ALA A 112 -23.00 14.30 42.27
N LEU A 113 -23.87 13.92 41.32
CA LEU A 113 -25.21 13.42 41.63
C LEU A 113 -25.20 12.23 42.58
N TRP A 114 -24.32 11.24 42.34
CA TRP A 114 -24.21 10.05 43.16
C TRP A 114 -23.59 10.31 44.52
N ALA A 115 -22.88 11.42 44.71
CA ALA A 115 -22.29 11.83 45.97
C ALA A 115 -23.27 12.56 46.91
N LEU A 116 -24.34 13.19 46.39
CA LEU A 116 -25.29 13.99 47.15
C LEU A 116 -26.02 13.25 48.26
N PRO A 117 -26.43 11.96 48.13
CA PRO A 117 -27.04 11.20 49.23
C PRO A 117 -26.18 11.16 50.50
N VAL A 118 -24.84 11.26 50.36
CA VAL A 118 -23.95 11.34 51.55
C VAL A 118 -24.22 12.61 52.35
N ALA A 119 -24.41 13.77 51.66
CA ALA A 119 -24.73 15.04 52.35
C ALA A 119 -26.06 14.98 53.10
N MET A 120 -27.01 14.18 52.61
CA MET A 120 -28.36 14.04 53.24
C MET A 120 -28.40 13.04 54.41
N THR A 121 -27.44 12.13 54.46
CA THR A 121 -27.47 11.02 55.45
C THR A 121 -26.39 11.13 56.51
N TYR A 122 -25.23 11.71 56.19
CA TYR A 122 -24.09 11.79 57.12
C TYR A 122 -24.45 12.55 58.38
N LEU A 123 -24.23 11.97 59.58
CA LEU A 123 -24.58 12.49 60.90
C LEU A 123 -26.05 12.83 61.14
N GLN A 124 -26.97 12.59 60.19
CA GLN A 124 -28.35 12.91 60.26
C GLN A 124 -29.26 11.69 60.31
N THR A 125 -28.75 10.52 59.95
CA THR A 125 -29.53 9.27 59.87
C THR A 125 -28.85 8.16 60.69
N THR A 126 -29.46 6.98 60.73
CA THR A 126 -28.92 5.82 61.43
C THR A 126 -27.62 5.34 60.78
N LEU A 127 -26.73 4.71 61.56
CA LEU A 127 -25.45 4.15 61.03
C LEU A 127 -25.72 3.12 59.92
N GLN A 128 -26.81 2.35 60.02
CA GLN A 128 -27.21 1.40 58.97
C GLN A 128 -27.47 2.06 57.63
N THR A 129 -28.21 3.17 57.64
CA THR A 129 -28.55 3.96 56.46
C THR A 129 -27.27 4.56 55.84
N GLN A 130 -26.38 5.14 56.65
CA GLN A 130 -25.09 5.67 56.19
C GLN A 130 -24.21 4.58 55.56
N PHE A 131 -24.21 3.37 56.15
CA PHE A 131 -23.47 2.23 55.60
C PHE A 131 -23.98 1.81 54.21
N VAL A 132 -25.29 1.71 54.03
CA VAL A 132 -25.90 1.34 52.73
C VAL A 132 -25.63 2.39 51.67
N VAL A 133 -25.73 3.68 52.01
CA VAL A 133 -25.38 4.77 51.07
C VAL A 133 -23.90 4.73 50.71
N GLY A 134 -23.04 4.48 51.71
CA GLY A 134 -21.59 4.29 51.47
C GLY A 134 -21.27 3.10 50.55
N LEU A 135 -21.97 1.98 50.73
CA LEU A 135 -21.84 0.79 49.90
C LEU A 135 -22.30 1.05 48.46
N ALA A 136 -23.44 1.76 48.29
CA ALA A 136 -23.89 2.17 46.96
C ALA A 136 -22.90 3.10 46.27
N LEU A 137 -22.33 4.07 47.00
CA LEU A 137 -21.30 4.98 46.49
C LEU A 137 -20.02 4.20 46.01
N MET A 138 -19.56 3.25 46.84
CA MET A 138 -18.42 2.40 46.46
C MET A 138 -18.73 1.56 45.22
N GLY A 139 -19.92 0.98 45.12
CA GLY A 139 -20.39 0.23 43.95
C GLY A 139 -20.36 1.07 42.69
N TYR A 140 -20.83 2.31 42.74
CA TYR A 140 -20.74 3.23 41.60
C TYR A 140 -19.34 3.68 41.29
N GLY A 141 -18.50 3.85 42.31
CA GLY A 141 -17.07 4.08 42.11
C GLY A 141 -16.41 2.94 41.33
N LEU A 142 -16.65 1.69 41.70
CA LEU A 142 -16.13 0.50 41.00
C LEU A 142 -16.75 0.34 39.60
N LEU A 143 -18.03 0.61 39.43
CA LEU A 143 -18.69 0.55 38.12
C LEU A 143 -18.04 1.53 37.12
N SER A 144 -17.48 2.64 37.59
CA SER A 144 -16.81 3.62 36.74
C SER A 144 -15.57 3.05 36.07
N LEU A 145 -14.91 2.03 36.63
CA LEU A 145 -13.76 1.36 36.02
C LEU A 145 -14.13 0.66 34.73
N THR A 146 -15.25 -0.06 34.72
CA THR A 146 -15.73 -0.76 33.51
C THR A 146 -16.41 0.18 32.53
N ALA A 147 -17.19 1.15 33.05
CA ALA A 147 -18.00 2.02 32.22
C ALA A 147 -17.21 3.17 31.55
N PHE A 148 -16.22 3.75 32.24
CA PHE A 148 -15.64 5.03 31.82
C PHE A 148 -14.11 4.98 31.62
N SER A 149 -13.41 3.91 32.01
CA SER A 149 -11.94 3.84 31.91
C SER A 149 -11.40 3.84 30.49
N ALA A 150 -12.23 3.46 29.51
CA ALA A 150 -11.84 3.48 28.10
C ALA A 150 -11.35 4.87 27.65
N TRP A 151 -11.95 5.97 28.18
CA TRP A 151 -11.50 7.33 27.91
C TRP A 151 -11.16 8.09 29.19
N ALA A 152 -9.87 8.37 29.38
CA ALA A 152 -9.33 8.93 30.62
C ALA A 152 -10.02 10.24 31.05
N GLY A 153 -10.39 11.11 30.11
CA GLY A 153 -11.09 12.36 30.39
C GLY A 153 -12.43 12.19 31.10
N ALA A 154 -13.27 11.25 30.63
CA ALA A 154 -14.55 10.95 31.24
C ALA A 154 -14.38 10.32 32.62
N PHE A 155 -13.46 9.35 32.72
CA PHE A 155 -13.18 8.67 33.98
C PHE A 155 -12.70 9.65 35.06
N HIS A 156 -11.72 10.52 34.74
CA HIS A 156 -11.21 11.51 35.69
C HIS A 156 -12.29 12.54 36.07
N ALA A 157 -13.09 13.04 35.12
CA ALA A 157 -14.19 13.95 35.42
C ALA A 157 -15.18 13.34 36.40
N TYR A 158 -15.56 12.08 36.17
CA TYR A 158 -16.49 11.37 37.03
C TYR A 158 -15.92 11.16 38.44
N ILE A 159 -14.75 10.52 38.59
CA ILE A 159 -14.21 10.11 39.87
C ILE A 159 -13.78 11.32 40.74
N ASN A 160 -13.21 12.35 40.13
CA ASN A 160 -12.83 13.57 40.85
C ASN A 160 -14.04 14.33 41.37
N SER A 161 -15.11 14.38 40.57
CA SER A 161 -16.38 15.02 40.99
C SER A 161 -17.08 14.21 42.06
N LEU A 162 -17.15 12.86 41.94
CA LEU A 162 -17.72 11.99 42.95
C LEU A 162 -17.01 12.19 44.29
N VAL A 163 -15.70 12.01 44.36
CA VAL A 163 -14.91 12.11 45.58
C VAL A 163 -14.88 13.54 46.13
N GLY A 164 -14.69 14.53 45.27
CA GLY A 164 -14.72 15.95 45.67
C GLY A 164 -16.04 16.36 46.30
N THR A 165 -17.17 15.93 45.73
CA THR A 165 -18.52 16.23 46.29
C THR A 165 -18.75 15.51 47.62
N VAL A 166 -18.29 14.23 47.75
CA VAL A 166 -18.38 13.54 49.05
C VAL A 166 -17.54 14.27 50.11
N MET A 167 -16.29 14.66 49.79
CA MET A 167 -15.44 15.40 50.75
C MET A 167 -16.06 16.72 51.19
N ILE A 168 -16.60 17.48 50.23
CA ILE A 168 -17.29 18.77 50.52
C ILE A 168 -18.53 18.50 51.39
N SER A 169 -19.29 17.44 51.10
CA SER A 169 -20.47 17.05 51.87
C SER A 169 -20.13 16.69 53.32
N LEU A 170 -19.07 15.86 53.51
CA LEU A 170 -18.61 15.47 54.85
C LEU A 170 -18.19 16.68 55.70
N LEU A 171 -17.40 17.58 55.12
CA LEU A 171 -16.96 18.81 55.79
C LEU A 171 -18.09 19.80 56.04
N GLY A 172 -18.96 19.99 55.04
CA GLY A 172 -20.11 20.92 55.11
C GLY A 172 -21.11 20.51 56.17
N VAL A 173 -21.48 19.22 56.23
CA VAL A 173 -22.38 18.70 57.26
C VAL A 173 -21.78 18.79 58.64
N GLN A 174 -20.49 18.46 58.77
CA GLN A 174 -19.75 18.56 60.01
C GLN A 174 -19.70 20.02 60.55
N TRP A 175 -19.46 20.98 59.65
CA TRP A 175 -19.44 22.40 60.00
C TRP A 175 -20.83 22.93 60.39
N TRP A 176 -21.87 22.51 59.65
CA TRP A 176 -23.25 22.95 59.87
C TRP A 176 -23.82 22.44 61.20
N LEU A 177 -23.56 21.18 61.54
CA LEU A 177 -24.14 20.54 62.77
C LEU A 177 -23.30 20.80 64.00
N GLY A 178 -22.10 21.37 63.93
CA GLY A 178 -21.26 21.65 65.11
C GLY A 178 -20.87 20.43 65.88
N GLY A 179 -20.49 19.33 65.18
CA GLY A 179 -20.26 17.99 65.74
C GLY A 179 -19.25 17.90 66.87
N SER A 180 -19.30 16.80 67.64
CA SER A 180 -18.41 16.51 68.75
C SER A 180 -16.96 16.23 68.28
N ARG A 181 -15.95 16.22 69.19
CA ARG A 181 -14.59 15.80 68.88
C ARG A 181 -14.51 14.38 68.30
N GLN A 182 -15.42 13.50 68.69
CA GLN A 182 -15.49 12.13 68.17
C GLN A 182 -15.95 12.13 66.69
N ASP A 183 -16.92 12.96 66.34
CA ASP A 183 -17.41 13.12 64.96
C ASP A 183 -16.31 13.66 64.05
N TYR A 184 -15.51 14.63 64.50
CA TYR A 184 -14.37 15.13 63.75
C TYR A 184 -13.31 14.04 63.47
N ARG A 185 -12.99 13.17 64.48
CA ARG A 185 -12.04 12.07 64.26
C ARG A 185 -12.58 11.09 63.23
N MET A 186 -13.86 10.74 63.30
CA MET A 186 -14.50 9.83 62.37
C MET A 186 -14.50 10.42 60.94
N THR A 187 -14.86 11.70 60.81
CA THR A 187 -14.83 12.41 59.56
C THR A 187 -13.43 12.38 58.90
N MET A 188 -12.38 12.66 59.68
CA MET A 188 -10.99 12.58 59.20
C MET A 188 -10.59 11.20 58.72
N VAL A 189 -10.97 10.13 59.47
CA VAL A 189 -10.72 8.76 59.04
C VAL A 189 -11.47 8.42 57.74
N LEU A 190 -12.73 8.80 57.62
CA LEU A 190 -13.52 8.59 56.39
C LEU A 190 -12.90 9.33 55.20
N MET A 191 -12.48 10.59 55.38
CA MET A 191 -11.80 11.36 54.34
C MET A 191 -10.48 10.70 53.90
N PHE A 192 -9.70 10.20 54.88
CA PHE A 192 -8.47 9.47 54.56
C PHE A 192 -8.77 8.20 53.75
N LEU A 193 -9.71 7.38 54.18
CA LEU A 193 -10.13 6.18 53.45
C LEU A 193 -10.69 6.51 52.05
N LEU A 194 -11.43 7.62 51.90
CA LEU A 194 -11.94 8.08 50.66
C LEU A 194 -10.79 8.51 49.69
N LEU A 195 -9.73 9.17 50.22
CA LEU A 195 -8.56 9.54 49.44
C LEU A 195 -7.79 8.29 48.97
N VAL A 196 -7.63 7.28 49.87
CA VAL A 196 -7.04 5.99 49.51
C VAL A 196 -7.86 5.29 48.41
N PHE A 197 -9.18 5.27 48.55
CA PHE A 197 -10.12 4.72 47.58
C PHE A 197 -10.02 5.45 46.23
N TRP A 198 -10.01 6.79 46.24
CA TRP A 198 -9.80 7.62 45.04
C TRP A 198 -8.48 7.30 44.35
N PHE A 199 -7.39 7.22 45.12
CA PHE A 199 -6.05 6.88 44.59
C PHE A 199 -6.03 5.51 43.90
N LEU A 200 -6.60 4.50 44.56
CA LEU A 200 -6.67 3.13 44.02
C LEU A 200 -7.53 3.07 42.75
N LEU A 201 -8.70 3.72 42.75
CA LEU A 201 -9.56 3.79 41.55
C LEU A 201 -8.84 4.51 40.41
N ARG A 202 -8.17 5.62 40.69
CA ARG A 202 -7.40 6.37 39.69
C ARG A 202 -6.31 5.51 39.07
N MET A 203 -5.54 4.80 39.88
CA MET A 203 -4.50 3.89 39.41
C MET A 203 -5.08 2.74 38.56
N ALA A 204 -6.15 2.11 39.05
CA ALA A 204 -6.83 1.04 38.32
C ALA A 204 -7.40 1.53 36.99
N GLY A 205 -8.06 2.69 36.98
CA GLY A 205 -8.61 3.29 35.77
C GLY A 205 -7.57 3.64 34.73
N GLN A 206 -6.42 4.19 35.17
CA GLN A 206 -5.28 4.47 34.27
C GLN A 206 -4.74 3.19 33.66
N ARG A 207 -4.60 2.12 34.46
CA ARG A 207 -4.11 0.83 33.97
C ARG A 207 -5.07 0.19 32.97
N LEU A 208 -6.37 0.25 33.22
CA LEU A 208 -7.38 -0.23 32.27
C LEU A 208 -7.38 0.58 30.96
N ASN A 209 -7.25 1.91 31.06
CA ASN A 209 -7.13 2.76 29.88
C ASN A 209 -5.90 2.39 29.02
N GLN A 210 -4.75 2.13 29.67
CA GLN A 210 -3.54 1.67 28.97
C GLN A 210 -3.77 0.32 28.29
N ILE A 211 -4.45 -0.63 28.95
CA ILE A 211 -4.78 -1.93 28.37
C ILE A 211 -5.67 -1.77 27.12
N HIS A 212 -6.71 -0.95 27.21
CA HIS A 212 -7.56 -0.67 26.06
C HIS A 212 -6.74 -0.03 24.92
N ARG A 213 -5.93 0.98 25.22
CA ARG A 213 -5.10 1.66 24.22
C ARG A 213 -4.12 0.69 23.55
N SER A 214 -3.40 -0.14 24.32
CA SER A 214 -2.46 -1.15 23.78
C SER A 214 -3.17 -2.18 22.92
N SER A 215 -4.39 -2.58 23.29
CA SER A 215 -5.20 -3.51 22.50
C SER A 215 -5.54 -2.92 21.11
N PHE A 216 -5.93 -1.66 21.05
CA PHE A 216 -6.23 -0.99 19.77
C PHE A 216 -4.95 -0.69 18.97
N GLU A 217 -3.85 -0.33 19.61
CA GLU A 217 -2.54 -0.21 18.96
C GLU A 217 -2.14 -1.51 18.25
N LEU A 218 -2.31 -2.64 18.94
CA LEU A 218 -2.02 -3.95 18.38
C LEU A 218 -2.96 -4.31 17.22
N GLN A 219 -4.26 -4.00 17.35
CA GLN A 219 -5.23 -4.22 16.28
C GLN A 219 -4.89 -3.40 15.02
N PHE A 220 -4.54 -2.12 15.19
CA PHE A 220 -4.13 -1.26 14.09
C PHE A 220 -2.90 -1.80 13.37
N SER A 221 -1.85 -2.17 14.15
CA SER A 221 -0.62 -2.74 13.60
C SER A 221 -0.85 -4.07 12.88
N ASN A 222 -1.71 -4.93 13.43
CA ASN A 222 -2.08 -6.20 12.79
C ASN A 222 -2.81 -5.97 11.45
N GLN A 223 -3.73 -5.01 11.39
CA GLN A 223 -4.43 -4.68 10.16
C GLN A 223 -3.46 -4.17 9.08
N GLU A 224 -2.55 -3.27 9.45
CA GLU A 224 -1.52 -2.75 8.55
C GLU A 224 -0.61 -3.87 7.99
N LEU A 225 -0.22 -4.82 8.87
CA LEU A 225 0.56 -5.99 8.48
C LEU A 225 -0.21 -6.90 7.51
N ILE A 226 -1.49 -7.19 7.78
CA ILE A 226 -2.35 -8.00 6.91
C ILE A 226 -2.46 -7.36 5.54
N ASP A 227 -2.70 -6.05 5.46
CA ASP A 227 -2.80 -5.32 4.20
C ASP A 227 -1.49 -5.33 3.40
N SER A 228 -0.35 -5.23 4.09
CA SER A 228 0.98 -5.32 3.49
C SER A 228 1.24 -6.72 2.92
N LEU A 229 0.99 -7.77 3.71
CA LEU A 229 1.16 -9.17 3.29
C LEU A 229 0.22 -9.52 2.12
N THR A 230 -1.01 -9.04 2.14
CA THR A 230 -1.98 -9.28 1.06
C THR A 230 -1.49 -8.68 -0.25
N ARG A 231 -0.99 -7.44 -0.23
CA ARG A 231 -0.41 -6.79 -1.42
C ARG A 231 0.81 -7.54 -1.94
N GLN A 232 1.73 -7.94 -1.05
CA GLN A 232 2.92 -8.69 -1.43
C GLN A 232 2.56 -10.06 -2.04
N THR A 233 1.59 -10.76 -1.46
CA THR A 233 1.11 -12.05 -1.97
C THR A 233 0.47 -11.88 -3.35
N GLN A 234 -0.36 -10.85 -3.54
CA GLN A 234 -0.96 -10.57 -4.85
C GLN A 234 0.09 -10.22 -5.92
N ALA A 235 1.12 -9.44 -5.57
CA ALA A 235 2.22 -9.14 -6.48
C ALA A 235 2.99 -10.40 -6.88
N SER A 236 3.29 -11.28 -5.90
CA SER A 236 3.95 -12.57 -6.15
C SER A 236 3.11 -13.48 -7.06
N LEU A 237 1.80 -13.60 -6.79
CA LEU A 237 0.89 -14.41 -7.62
C LEU A 237 0.80 -13.88 -9.06
N ARG A 238 0.78 -12.56 -9.25
CA ARG A 238 0.82 -11.96 -10.59
C ARG A 238 2.13 -12.29 -11.32
N ALA A 239 3.27 -12.21 -10.63
CA ALA A 239 4.57 -12.57 -11.21
C ALA A 239 4.63 -14.05 -11.62
N VAL A 240 4.12 -14.96 -10.76
CA VAL A 240 4.02 -16.39 -11.07
C VAL A 240 3.08 -16.65 -12.25
N ALA A 241 1.93 -16.00 -12.30
CA ALA A 241 0.97 -16.14 -13.41
C ALA A 241 1.57 -15.67 -14.74
N THR A 242 2.33 -14.56 -14.72
CA THR A 242 3.05 -14.06 -15.90
C THR A 242 4.12 -15.05 -16.36
N LYS A 243 4.92 -15.59 -15.41
CA LYS A 243 5.94 -16.60 -15.70
C LYS A 243 5.33 -17.88 -16.27
N ASN A 244 4.21 -18.36 -15.73
CA ASN A 244 3.53 -19.56 -16.23
C ASN A 244 2.96 -19.35 -17.64
N ARG A 245 2.40 -18.18 -17.92
CA ARG A 245 1.92 -17.81 -19.26
C ARG A 245 3.07 -17.76 -20.26
N PHE A 246 4.22 -17.25 -19.85
CA PHE A 246 5.48 -17.30 -20.59
C PHE A 246 5.88 -18.71 -21.00
N LEU A 247 5.98 -19.62 -20.03
CA LEU A 247 6.36 -21.01 -20.28
C LEU A 247 5.39 -21.73 -21.23
N ALA A 248 4.09 -21.46 -21.06
CA ALA A 248 3.07 -22.06 -21.91
C ALA A 248 3.16 -21.56 -23.37
N SER A 249 3.38 -20.25 -23.59
CA SER A 249 3.56 -19.67 -24.93
C SER A 249 4.85 -20.19 -25.59
N ALA A 250 5.96 -20.18 -24.87
CA ALA A 250 7.25 -20.69 -25.39
C ALA A 250 7.15 -22.19 -25.78
N ALA A 251 6.50 -23.00 -24.95
CA ALA A 251 6.30 -24.42 -25.26
C ALA A 251 5.41 -24.65 -26.49
N HIS A 252 4.38 -23.81 -26.68
CA HIS A 252 3.52 -23.86 -27.86
C HIS A 252 4.33 -23.53 -29.13
N ASP A 253 5.09 -22.43 -29.10
CA ASP A 253 5.83 -21.94 -30.28
C ASP A 253 7.06 -22.79 -30.59
N LEU A 254 7.61 -23.53 -29.63
CA LEU A 254 8.61 -24.59 -29.88
C LEU A 254 7.99 -25.82 -30.52
N ARG A 255 6.75 -26.17 -30.18
CA ARG A 255 6.08 -27.35 -30.72
C ARG A 255 5.84 -27.24 -32.21
N GLN A 256 5.54 -26.05 -32.74
CA GLN A 256 5.24 -25.84 -34.16
C GLN A 256 6.39 -26.23 -35.10
N PRO A 257 7.61 -25.63 -34.97
CA PRO A 257 8.73 -25.98 -35.85
C PRO A 257 9.24 -27.42 -35.63
N VAL A 258 9.12 -27.97 -34.40
CA VAL A 258 9.47 -29.37 -34.13
C VAL A 258 8.49 -30.30 -34.85
N HIS A 259 7.20 -30.00 -34.83
CA HIS A 259 6.20 -30.77 -35.56
C HIS A 259 6.41 -30.73 -37.10
N ALA A 260 6.73 -29.51 -37.60
CA ALA A 260 7.08 -29.35 -39.02
C ALA A 260 8.33 -30.17 -39.39
N LEU A 261 9.38 -30.19 -38.54
CA LEU A 261 10.56 -31.05 -38.74
C LEU A 261 10.21 -32.51 -38.79
N SER A 262 9.31 -33.00 -37.89
CA SER A 262 8.87 -34.39 -37.90
C SER A 262 8.17 -34.74 -39.21
N LEU A 263 7.25 -33.89 -39.71
CA LEU A 263 6.59 -34.04 -40.99
C LEU A 263 7.58 -34.09 -42.18
N TYR A 264 8.55 -33.16 -42.17
CA TYR A 264 9.57 -33.12 -43.23
C TYR A 264 10.49 -34.37 -43.20
N ALA A 265 10.80 -34.89 -42.02
CA ALA A 265 11.58 -36.10 -41.86
C ALA A 265 10.79 -37.33 -42.38
N ASP A 266 9.48 -37.42 -42.08
CA ASP A 266 8.63 -38.48 -42.59
C ASP A 266 8.50 -38.43 -44.14
N TRP A 267 8.32 -37.24 -44.71
CA TRP A 267 8.26 -37.08 -46.16
C TRP A 267 9.60 -37.47 -46.83
N LEU A 268 10.72 -37.09 -46.20
CA LEU A 268 12.04 -37.46 -46.71
C LEU A 268 12.32 -38.98 -46.70
N ALA A 269 11.69 -39.69 -45.71
CA ALA A 269 11.79 -41.15 -45.58
C ALA A 269 10.93 -41.86 -46.62
N THR A 270 9.71 -41.32 -46.94
CA THR A 270 8.77 -41.89 -47.88
C THR A 270 9.05 -41.53 -49.35
N GLU A 271 9.49 -40.32 -49.61
CA GLU A 271 9.74 -39.76 -50.94
C GLU A 271 11.12 -39.09 -51.03
N PRO A 272 12.23 -39.86 -51.15
CA PRO A 272 13.60 -39.30 -51.16
C PRO A 272 13.86 -38.35 -52.33
N GLU A 273 13.12 -38.40 -53.40
CA GLU A 273 13.18 -37.52 -54.55
C GLU A 273 12.87 -36.05 -54.21
N MET A 274 12.06 -35.84 -53.17
CA MET A 274 11.70 -34.49 -52.68
C MET A 274 12.78 -33.83 -51.81
N ALA A 275 13.93 -34.48 -51.63
CA ALA A 275 15.00 -33.96 -50.76
C ALA A 275 15.45 -32.52 -51.14
N ARG A 276 15.47 -32.18 -52.41
CA ARG A 276 15.85 -30.81 -52.88
C ARG A 276 14.81 -29.75 -52.45
N GLU A 277 13.56 -30.10 -52.34
CA GLU A 277 12.48 -29.17 -51.94
C GLU A 277 12.31 -29.09 -50.42
N ILE A 278 12.48 -30.22 -49.73
CA ILE A 278 12.27 -30.35 -48.27
C ILE A 278 13.48 -29.83 -47.46
N SER A 279 14.74 -30.03 -47.96
CA SER A 279 15.96 -29.65 -47.27
C SER A 279 16.00 -28.16 -46.84
N PRO A 280 15.60 -27.18 -47.71
CA PRO A 280 15.54 -25.79 -47.27
C PRO A 280 14.52 -25.56 -46.16
N ARG A 281 13.38 -26.26 -46.12
CA ARG A 281 12.34 -26.16 -45.09
C ARG A 281 12.83 -26.71 -43.76
N ILE A 282 13.54 -27.83 -43.75
CA ILE A 282 14.21 -28.39 -42.56
C ILE A 282 15.18 -27.39 -41.99
N LEU A 283 16.05 -26.80 -42.83
CA LEU A 283 17.01 -25.79 -42.39
C LEU A 283 16.30 -24.54 -41.82
N GLN A 284 15.21 -24.11 -42.41
CA GLN A 284 14.39 -23.00 -41.92
C GLN A 284 13.82 -23.31 -40.54
N SER A 285 13.22 -24.49 -40.35
CA SER A 285 12.62 -24.91 -39.03
C SER A 285 13.73 -25.04 -37.98
N THR A 286 14.91 -25.58 -38.32
CA THR A 286 16.05 -25.66 -37.41
C THR A 286 16.57 -24.29 -36.99
N ARG A 287 16.64 -23.34 -37.92
CA ARG A 287 17.04 -21.95 -37.60
C ARG A 287 15.99 -21.28 -36.65
N ALA A 288 14.71 -21.45 -36.93
CA ALA A 288 13.65 -20.92 -36.08
C ALA A 288 13.74 -21.47 -34.64
N ILE A 289 14.00 -22.77 -34.46
CA ILE A 289 14.21 -23.37 -33.13
C ILE A 289 15.41 -22.74 -32.42
N ASN A 290 16.56 -22.60 -33.12
CA ASN A 290 17.77 -22.02 -32.53
C ASN A 290 17.52 -20.55 -32.11
N GLU A 291 16.88 -19.74 -32.96
CA GLU A 291 16.54 -18.35 -32.62
C GLU A 291 15.61 -18.24 -31.38
N LEU A 292 14.67 -19.20 -31.22
CA LEU A 292 13.82 -19.31 -30.05
C LEU A 292 14.62 -19.63 -28.79
N PHE A 293 15.50 -20.65 -28.86
CA PHE A 293 16.36 -20.99 -27.72
C PHE A 293 17.28 -19.84 -27.32
N ASP A 294 17.94 -19.20 -28.29
CA ASP A 294 18.81 -18.05 -28.04
C ASP A 294 18.06 -16.90 -27.37
N SER A 295 16.82 -16.63 -27.81
CA SER A 295 15.96 -15.61 -27.24
C SER A 295 15.55 -15.94 -25.80
N LEU A 296 15.24 -17.20 -25.51
CA LEU A 296 14.86 -17.70 -24.18
C LEU A 296 16.07 -17.65 -23.22
N PHE A 297 17.26 -18.07 -23.69
CA PHE A 297 18.49 -18.02 -22.88
C PHE A 297 18.90 -16.59 -22.57
N ASP A 298 18.81 -15.66 -23.54
CA ASP A 298 19.11 -14.25 -23.28
C ASP A 298 18.18 -13.69 -22.21
N LEU A 299 16.87 -13.93 -22.34
CA LEU A 299 15.88 -13.46 -21.37
C LEU A 299 16.17 -13.99 -19.97
N THR A 300 16.40 -15.31 -19.84
CA THR A 300 16.67 -15.93 -18.53
C THR A 300 17.97 -15.43 -17.89
N ARG A 301 19.02 -15.16 -18.68
CA ARG A 301 20.29 -14.60 -18.19
C ARG A 301 20.16 -13.17 -17.73
N ILE A 302 19.40 -12.35 -18.48
CA ILE A 302 19.16 -10.94 -18.12
C ILE A 302 18.32 -10.88 -16.83
N ASP A 303 17.23 -11.66 -16.73
CA ASP A 303 16.34 -11.67 -15.56
C ASP A 303 17.02 -12.21 -14.29
N ALA A 304 17.93 -13.16 -14.44
CA ALA A 304 18.75 -13.68 -13.34
C ALA A 304 19.89 -12.73 -12.92
N GLY A 305 20.10 -11.60 -13.59
CA GLY A 305 21.22 -10.69 -13.35
C GLY A 305 22.58 -11.28 -13.71
N ASN A 306 22.62 -12.40 -14.45
CA ASN A 306 23.82 -13.16 -14.77
C ASN A 306 24.42 -12.82 -16.16
N TYR A 307 23.91 -11.76 -16.81
CA TYR A 307 24.41 -11.34 -18.12
C TYR A 307 25.74 -10.60 -17.96
N LYS A 308 26.82 -11.19 -18.45
CA LYS A 308 28.16 -10.60 -18.36
C LYS A 308 28.40 -9.67 -19.56
N VAL A 309 28.34 -8.38 -19.33
CA VAL A 309 28.65 -7.34 -20.32
C VAL A 309 30.17 -7.25 -20.51
N ARG A 310 30.63 -7.22 -21.77
CA ARG A 310 32.05 -7.07 -22.16
C ARG A 310 32.21 -5.83 -23.02
N LEU A 311 32.52 -4.73 -22.39
CA LEU A 311 32.72 -3.46 -23.08
C LEU A 311 34.05 -3.44 -23.80
N GLN A 312 34.05 -3.02 -25.06
CA GLN A 312 35.24 -2.83 -25.89
C GLN A 312 35.02 -1.75 -26.96
N ASN A 313 36.08 -1.34 -27.64
CA ASN A 313 35.95 -0.41 -28.78
C ASN A 313 35.27 -1.13 -29.94
N VAL A 314 34.11 -0.61 -30.39
CA VAL A 314 33.34 -1.14 -31.51
C VAL A 314 33.34 -0.11 -32.64
N ASP A 315 33.85 -0.48 -33.81
CA ASP A 315 33.68 0.31 -35.03
C ASP A 315 32.25 0.12 -35.55
N VAL A 316 31.47 1.20 -35.50
CA VAL A 316 30.07 1.16 -35.95
C VAL A 316 29.94 0.93 -37.43
N THR A 317 30.90 1.41 -38.23
CA THR A 317 30.90 1.21 -39.69
C THR A 317 31.07 -0.26 -40.04
N GLN A 318 32.00 -0.94 -39.36
CA GLN A 318 32.19 -2.38 -39.51
C GLN A 318 30.98 -3.17 -39.03
N LEU A 319 30.42 -2.81 -37.87
CA LEU A 319 29.20 -3.44 -37.34
C LEU A 319 28.03 -3.32 -38.32
N PHE A 320 27.86 -2.16 -38.96
CA PHE A 320 26.81 -1.93 -39.95
C PHE A 320 27.04 -2.74 -41.22
N ALA A 321 28.30 -2.84 -41.67
CA ALA A 321 28.69 -3.66 -42.83
C ALA A 321 28.40 -5.15 -42.59
N ASP A 322 28.74 -5.67 -41.40
CA ASP A 322 28.45 -7.06 -41.01
C ASP A 322 26.95 -7.35 -40.97
N LEU A 323 26.14 -6.42 -40.36
CA LEU A 323 24.70 -6.53 -40.32
C LEU A 323 24.08 -6.42 -41.73
N ALA A 324 24.57 -5.51 -42.57
CA ALA A 324 24.11 -5.41 -43.95
C ALA A 324 24.38 -6.71 -44.73
N LEU A 325 25.57 -7.27 -44.64
CA LEU A 325 25.92 -8.53 -45.29
C LEU A 325 24.97 -9.68 -44.83
N GLN A 326 24.59 -9.70 -43.59
CA GLN A 326 23.68 -10.74 -43.03
C GLN A 326 22.23 -10.55 -43.46
N TYR A 327 21.71 -9.31 -43.47
CA TYR A 327 20.28 -9.04 -43.67
C TYR A 327 19.91 -8.62 -45.10
N GLU A 328 20.85 -8.17 -45.92
CA GLU A 328 20.58 -7.77 -47.32
C GLU A 328 20.01 -8.90 -48.19
N PRO A 329 20.50 -10.16 -48.12
CA PRO A 329 19.90 -11.27 -48.88
C PRO A 329 18.44 -11.54 -48.45
N ILE A 330 18.12 -11.39 -47.14
CA ILE A 330 16.79 -11.61 -46.61
C ILE A 330 15.84 -10.48 -47.07
N ALA A 331 16.31 -9.24 -47.07
CA ALA A 331 15.57 -8.09 -47.57
C ALA A 331 15.33 -8.18 -49.07
N ALA A 332 16.35 -8.54 -49.84
CA ALA A 332 16.28 -8.72 -51.29
C ALA A 332 15.30 -9.83 -51.68
N GLY A 333 15.22 -10.93 -50.91
CA GLY A 333 14.22 -11.99 -51.10
C GLY A 333 12.78 -11.51 -50.99
N LYS A 334 12.52 -10.38 -50.27
CA LYS A 334 11.23 -9.68 -50.21
C LYS A 334 11.14 -8.45 -51.12
N SER A 335 12.09 -8.24 -52.04
CA SER A 335 12.21 -7.08 -52.90
C SER A 335 12.31 -5.76 -52.12
N LEU A 336 12.88 -5.77 -50.93
CA LEU A 336 13.11 -4.59 -50.09
C LEU A 336 14.57 -4.10 -50.27
N LYS A 337 14.76 -2.77 -50.19
CA LYS A 337 16.09 -2.15 -50.26
C LYS A 337 16.62 -1.91 -48.84
N LEU A 338 17.72 -2.56 -48.45
CA LEU A 338 18.45 -2.26 -47.22
C LEU A 338 19.55 -1.24 -47.52
N ARG A 339 19.59 -0.13 -46.78
CA ARG A 339 20.62 0.90 -46.89
C ARG A 339 21.27 1.14 -45.53
N THR A 340 22.56 1.43 -45.52
CA THR A 340 23.30 1.83 -44.34
C THR A 340 23.78 3.27 -44.48
N HIS A 341 23.76 4.05 -43.42
CA HIS A 341 24.34 5.39 -43.38
C HIS A 341 25.03 5.62 -42.06
N ALA A 342 26.36 5.55 -42.06
CA ALA A 342 27.19 5.83 -40.90
C ALA A 342 28.40 6.68 -41.29
N ARG A 343 28.69 7.70 -40.46
CA ARG A 343 30.04 8.29 -40.47
C ARG A 343 30.92 7.42 -39.59
N PRO A 344 32.23 7.31 -39.89
CA PRO A 344 33.17 6.55 -39.07
C PRO A 344 33.09 6.95 -37.62
N ALA A 345 32.80 6.00 -36.73
CA ALA A 345 32.69 6.21 -35.30
C ALA A 345 33.08 4.95 -34.55
N VAL A 346 33.84 5.13 -33.49
CA VAL A 346 34.15 4.08 -32.51
C VAL A 346 33.43 4.36 -31.22
N ILE A 347 32.74 3.37 -30.69
CA ILE A 347 31.97 3.47 -29.45
C ILE A 347 32.45 2.44 -28.44
N TRP A 348 32.37 2.78 -27.15
CA TRP A 348 32.67 1.88 -26.05
C TRP A 348 31.44 1.10 -25.68
N ALA A 349 31.31 -0.14 -26.15
CA ALA A 349 30.11 -0.94 -26.02
C ALA A 349 30.40 -2.44 -26.04
N ASP A 350 29.41 -3.26 -25.74
CA ASP A 350 29.47 -4.70 -25.99
C ASP A 350 28.98 -5.00 -27.41
N PRO A 351 29.86 -5.51 -28.31
CA PRO A 351 29.50 -5.78 -29.69
C PRO A 351 28.45 -6.86 -29.85
N VAL A 352 28.40 -7.83 -28.93
CA VAL A 352 27.38 -8.90 -28.96
C VAL A 352 26.02 -8.31 -28.64
N VAL A 353 25.94 -7.47 -27.61
CA VAL A 353 24.70 -6.78 -27.22
C VAL A 353 24.21 -5.86 -28.33
N LEU A 354 25.10 -5.03 -28.91
CA LEU A 354 24.72 -4.14 -30.01
C LEU A 354 24.24 -4.90 -31.25
N ARG A 355 24.95 -5.96 -31.63
CA ARG A 355 24.52 -6.83 -32.74
C ARG A 355 23.18 -7.45 -32.49
N ARG A 356 22.90 -7.88 -31.24
CA ARG A 356 21.62 -8.45 -30.84
C ARG A 356 20.46 -7.44 -30.87
N ILE A 357 20.69 -6.22 -30.35
CA ILE A 357 19.72 -5.12 -30.41
C ILE A 357 19.38 -4.76 -31.86
N LEU A 358 20.42 -4.43 -32.66
CA LEU A 358 20.21 -4.02 -34.03
C LEU A 358 19.66 -5.13 -34.93
N GLY A 359 20.13 -6.38 -34.72
CA GLY A 359 19.62 -7.56 -35.43
C GLY A 359 18.12 -7.79 -35.19
N ASN A 360 17.63 -7.68 -33.92
CA ASN A 360 16.21 -7.78 -33.61
C ASN A 360 15.41 -6.64 -34.27
N LEU A 361 15.92 -5.41 -34.25
CA LEU A 361 15.26 -4.27 -34.90
C LEU A 361 15.19 -4.43 -36.42
N LEU A 362 16.30 -4.88 -37.07
CA LEU A 362 16.35 -5.13 -38.51
C LEU A 362 15.43 -6.29 -38.91
N SER A 363 15.46 -7.40 -38.18
CA SER A 363 14.58 -8.53 -38.42
C SER A 363 13.08 -8.10 -38.38
N ASN A 364 12.71 -7.31 -37.36
CA ASN A 364 11.35 -6.75 -37.26
C ASN A 364 11.03 -5.81 -38.42
N ALA A 365 11.94 -4.92 -38.81
CA ALA A 365 11.77 -4.03 -39.96
C ALA A 365 11.52 -4.79 -41.26
N ILE A 366 12.33 -5.84 -41.56
CA ILE A 366 12.16 -6.70 -42.74
C ILE A 366 10.83 -7.48 -42.66
N LYS A 367 10.47 -7.95 -41.49
CA LYS A 367 9.25 -8.74 -41.27
C LYS A 367 7.98 -7.92 -41.56
N HIS A 368 7.93 -6.70 -41.05
CA HIS A 368 6.73 -5.84 -41.09
C HIS A 368 6.70 -4.84 -42.26
N THR A 369 7.70 -4.89 -43.14
CA THR A 369 7.71 -4.12 -44.40
C THR A 369 7.34 -5.03 -45.58
N GLN A 370 6.33 -4.63 -46.35
CA GLN A 370 5.92 -5.35 -47.54
C GLN A 370 6.50 -4.73 -48.83
N ARG A 371 6.63 -3.41 -48.89
CA ARG A 371 7.15 -2.65 -50.02
C ARG A 371 7.98 -1.47 -49.54
N GLY A 372 9.06 -1.12 -50.28
CA GLY A 372 9.90 0.02 -49.95
C GLY A 372 11.26 -0.39 -49.42
N GLY A 373 11.69 0.04 -48.24
CA GLY A 373 13.04 -0.24 -47.77
C GLY A 373 13.26 0.02 -46.27
N ILE A 374 14.46 -0.31 -45.87
CA ILE A 374 14.95 -0.22 -44.49
C ILE A 374 16.26 0.60 -44.51
N LEU A 375 16.41 1.50 -43.55
CA LEU A 375 17.62 2.29 -43.35
C LEU A 375 18.18 2.07 -41.96
N LEU A 376 19.41 1.60 -41.86
CA LEU A 376 20.23 1.56 -40.66
C LEU A 376 21.14 2.78 -40.65
N ALA A 377 20.95 3.70 -39.68
CA ALA A 377 21.69 4.96 -39.65
C ALA A 377 22.33 5.22 -38.28
N LEU A 378 23.51 5.88 -38.33
CA LEU A 378 24.16 6.48 -37.15
C LEU A 378 24.05 7.99 -37.24
N ARG A 379 23.46 8.62 -36.20
CA ARG A 379 23.46 10.08 -36.06
C ARG A 379 24.29 10.51 -34.87
N HIS A 380 25.13 11.51 -35.12
CA HIS A 380 25.88 12.17 -34.07
C HIS A 380 25.05 13.34 -33.50
N ARG A 381 24.93 13.42 -32.20
CA ARG A 381 24.43 14.56 -31.46
C ARG A 381 25.49 15.05 -30.47
N PRO A 382 25.43 16.29 -29.95
CA PRO A 382 26.51 16.84 -29.11
C PRO A 382 26.89 15.92 -27.94
N ASP A 383 25.90 15.32 -27.27
CA ASP A 383 26.13 14.54 -26.04
C ASP A 383 25.79 13.04 -26.18
N MET A 384 25.42 12.58 -27.37
CA MET A 384 25.03 11.19 -27.57
C MET A 384 25.19 10.72 -29.01
N LEU A 385 25.34 9.42 -29.19
CA LEU A 385 25.22 8.74 -30.46
C LEU A 385 23.86 8.05 -30.56
N VAL A 386 23.21 8.15 -31.71
CA VAL A 386 21.88 7.57 -31.92
C VAL A 386 21.96 6.58 -33.08
N LEU A 387 21.76 5.30 -32.76
CA LEU A 387 21.54 4.25 -33.74
C LEU A 387 20.08 4.20 -34.12
N GLU A 388 19.77 4.31 -35.38
CA GLU A 388 18.38 4.36 -35.90
C GLU A 388 18.12 3.23 -36.88
N VAL A 389 17.01 2.53 -36.73
CA VAL A 389 16.48 1.60 -37.72
C VAL A 389 15.14 2.16 -38.19
N TRP A 390 15.07 2.47 -39.46
CA TRP A 390 13.89 3.01 -40.14
C TRP A 390 13.29 1.92 -41.02
N ASP A 391 11.97 1.82 -41.05
CA ASP A 391 11.23 0.99 -41.98
C ASP A 391 10.08 1.78 -42.63
N THR A 392 9.67 1.33 -43.82
CA THR A 392 8.50 1.86 -44.52
C THR A 392 7.32 0.90 -44.43
N GLY A 393 7.22 0.19 -43.32
CA GLY A 393 6.23 -0.86 -43.09
C GLY A 393 4.86 -0.34 -42.68
N VAL A 394 4.07 -1.22 -42.11
CA VAL A 394 2.66 -0.96 -41.70
C VAL A 394 2.53 0.05 -40.57
N GLY A 395 3.61 0.36 -39.86
CA GLY A 395 3.58 1.23 -38.69
C GLY A 395 2.88 0.62 -37.47
N ILE A 396 2.83 1.36 -36.36
CA ILE A 396 2.32 0.92 -35.08
C ILE A 396 1.37 1.97 -34.52
N ALA A 397 0.15 1.59 -34.21
CA ALA A 397 -0.85 2.47 -33.60
C ALA A 397 -0.39 2.96 -32.21
N ARG A 398 -0.74 4.19 -31.84
CA ARG A 398 -0.29 4.84 -30.59
C ARG A 398 -0.60 4.03 -29.35
N GLU A 399 -1.75 3.37 -29.31
CA GLU A 399 -2.22 2.53 -28.21
C GLU A 399 -1.32 1.30 -27.96
N HIS A 400 -0.60 0.83 -28.98
CA HIS A 400 0.27 -0.35 -28.90
C HIS A 400 1.76 -0.01 -28.70
N GLN A 401 2.17 1.26 -28.89
CA GLN A 401 3.59 1.65 -28.89
C GLN A 401 4.33 1.40 -27.55
N GLN A 402 3.62 1.39 -26.44
CA GLN A 402 4.19 1.00 -25.14
C GLN A 402 4.14 -0.52 -24.93
N ALA A 403 3.05 -1.14 -25.37
CA ALA A 403 2.82 -2.56 -25.15
C ALA A 403 3.74 -3.49 -25.99
N ILE A 404 4.23 -3.03 -27.14
CA ILE A 404 5.11 -3.84 -28.02
C ILE A 404 6.46 -4.21 -27.38
N PHE A 405 6.89 -3.55 -26.30
CA PHE A 405 8.07 -3.87 -25.53
C PHE A 405 7.81 -4.86 -24.40
N GLN A 406 6.52 -5.17 -24.12
CA GLN A 406 6.13 -6.17 -23.14
C GLN A 406 6.30 -7.57 -23.71
N GLU A 407 6.61 -8.51 -22.84
CA GLU A 407 6.78 -9.93 -23.19
C GLU A 407 5.50 -10.46 -23.85
N PHE A 408 5.65 -11.13 -25.02
CA PHE A 408 4.56 -11.80 -25.78
C PHE A 408 3.47 -10.88 -26.31
N PHE A 409 3.64 -9.58 -26.27
CA PHE A 409 2.68 -8.68 -26.89
C PHE A 409 2.74 -8.77 -28.40
N ARG A 410 1.59 -8.99 -29.03
CA ARG A 410 1.42 -9.01 -30.50
C ARG A 410 0.22 -8.18 -30.88
N VAL A 411 0.33 -7.38 -31.93
CA VAL A 411 -0.79 -6.65 -32.52
C VAL A 411 -1.60 -7.65 -33.37
N SER A 412 -2.78 -8.05 -32.90
CA SER A 412 -3.60 -9.15 -33.42
C SER A 412 -4.15 -9.00 -34.86
N GLN A 413 -3.83 -7.92 -35.57
CA GLN A 413 -4.50 -7.58 -36.83
C GLN A 413 -3.89 -8.17 -38.12
N HIS A 414 -2.78 -8.90 -38.05
CA HIS A 414 -2.17 -9.46 -39.26
C HIS A 414 -2.19 -11.00 -39.20
N GLN A 415 -3.31 -11.58 -39.63
CA GLN A 415 -3.43 -13.00 -39.98
C GLN A 415 -2.48 -13.28 -41.16
N GLY A 416 -1.35 -13.92 -40.91
CA GLY A 416 -0.46 -14.37 -41.97
C GLY A 416 1.03 -14.47 -41.66
N THR A 417 1.51 -14.03 -40.50
CA THR A 417 2.90 -14.20 -40.07
C THR A 417 2.94 -14.87 -38.70
N GLU A 418 2.77 -16.21 -38.68
CA GLU A 418 2.70 -17.03 -37.46
C GLU A 418 4.03 -17.19 -36.71
N ASP A 419 5.17 -16.74 -37.25
CA ASP A 419 6.50 -17.14 -36.83
C ASP A 419 7.22 -16.17 -35.86
N SER A 420 6.58 -15.51 -34.90
CA SER A 420 7.38 -14.77 -33.89
C SER A 420 6.73 -14.70 -32.51
N LEU A 421 7.49 -15.09 -31.49
CA LEU A 421 7.18 -15.11 -30.07
C LEU A 421 6.83 -13.74 -29.44
N GLY A 422 7.04 -12.64 -30.14
CA GLY A 422 6.91 -11.31 -29.52
C GLY A 422 8.04 -10.99 -28.53
N LEU A 423 9.15 -11.72 -28.56
CA LEU A 423 10.28 -11.54 -27.64
C LEU A 423 11.34 -10.55 -28.17
N GLY A 424 11.42 -10.33 -29.47
CA GLY A 424 12.50 -9.52 -30.08
C GLY A 424 12.60 -8.10 -29.50
N LEU A 425 11.49 -7.37 -29.40
CA LEU A 425 11.47 -6.01 -28.84
C LEU A 425 11.62 -6.01 -27.32
N THR A 426 11.16 -7.03 -26.62
CA THR A 426 11.40 -7.21 -25.18
C THR A 426 12.90 -7.39 -24.90
N ILE A 427 13.59 -8.22 -25.70
CA ILE A 427 15.04 -8.41 -25.59
C ILE A 427 15.78 -7.09 -25.87
N VAL A 428 15.36 -6.34 -26.91
CA VAL A 428 15.90 -5.00 -27.20
C VAL A 428 15.76 -4.09 -25.98
N SER A 429 14.57 -4.04 -25.36
CA SER A 429 14.31 -3.20 -24.17
C SER A 429 15.17 -3.61 -22.97
N LYS A 430 15.24 -4.90 -22.67
CA LYS A 430 16.01 -5.42 -21.54
C LYS A 430 17.53 -5.23 -21.74
N LEU A 431 18.05 -5.49 -22.93
CA LEU A 431 19.46 -5.27 -23.26
C LEU A 431 19.82 -3.78 -23.25
N ALA A 432 18.95 -2.91 -23.77
CA ALA A 432 19.17 -1.48 -23.70
C ALA A 432 19.19 -0.98 -22.25
N THR A 433 18.27 -1.43 -21.42
CA THR A 433 18.25 -1.11 -19.98
C THR A 433 19.52 -1.61 -19.27
N LEU A 434 19.94 -2.83 -19.55
CA LEU A 434 21.19 -3.42 -19.00
C LEU A 434 22.42 -2.58 -19.33
N MET A 435 22.46 -2.00 -20.54
CA MET A 435 23.57 -1.16 -21.02
C MET A 435 23.43 0.31 -20.65
N GLY A 436 22.33 0.72 -20.00
CA GLY A 436 22.01 2.14 -19.73
C GLY A 436 21.67 2.94 -20.99
N TYR A 437 21.25 2.28 -22.08
CA TYR A 437 20.83 2.94 -23.32
C TYR A 437 19.36 3.34 -23.23
N GLN A 438 19.01 4.49 -23.82
CA GLN A 438 17.62 4.92 -23.94
C GLN A 438 17.03 4.47 -25.27
N LEU A 439 15.80 4.00 -25.25
CA LEU A 439 15.05 3.63 -26.44
C LEU A 439 13.98 4.67 -26.74
N ALA A 440 13.82 5.02 -28.02
CA ALA A 440 12.72 5.84 -28.48
C ALA A 440 12.12 5.24 -29.76
N LEU A 441 10.80 5.36 -29.86
CA LEU A 441 10.01 4.93 -31.00
C LEU A 441 9.23 6.12 -31.56
N ARG A 442 9.27 6.27 -32.89
CA ARG A 442 8.32 7.09 -33.64
C ARG A 442 7.71 6.24 -34.73
N SER A 443 6.43 6.05 -34.71
CA SER A 443 5.70 5.23 -35.68
C SER A 443 4.33 5.81 -35.94
N GLU A 444 3.87 5.63 -37.16
CA GLU A 444 2.55 6.08 -37.62
C GLU A 444 1.97 5.00 -38.54
N PRO A 445 0.71 4.55 -38.33
CA PRO A 445 0.07 3.55 -39.16
C PRO A 445 0.14 3.93 -40.63
N GLY A 446 0.61 3.00 -41.49
CA GLY A 446 0.78 3.19 -42.92
C GLY A 446 2.02 3.97 -43.37
N HIS A 447 2.81 4.53 -42.45
CA HIS A 447 3.99 5.35 -42.76
C HIS A 447 5.31 4.73 -42.23
N GLY A 448 5.24 3.54 -41.60
CA GLY A 448 6.41 2.84 -41.06
C GLY A 448 6.78 3.28 -39.67
N SER A 449 7.99 2.84 -39.25
CA SER A 449 8.49 3.08 -37.89
C SER A 449 9.95 3.50 -37.88
N VAL A 450 10.35 4.19 -36.82
CA VAL A 450 11.73 4.51 -36.49
C VAL A 450 12.02 4.12 -35.05
N PHE A 451 12.89 3.16 -34.88
CA PHE A 451 13.45 2.78 -33.58
C PHE A 451 14.81 3.46 -33.39
N ARG A 452 15.02 4.07 -32.23
CA ARG A 452 16.23 4.79 -31.85
C ARG A 452 16.81 4.20 -30.59
N VAL A 453 18.11 3.88 -30.65
CA VAL A 453 18.92 3.47 -29.50
C VAL A 453 19.91 4.59 -29.23
N MET A 454 19.75 5.28 -28.12
CA MET A 454 20.59 6.41 -27.72
C MET A 454 21.66 5.93 -26.76
N LEU A 455 22.91 6.10 -27.17
CA LEU A 455 24.11 5.74 -26.40
C LEU A 455 24.76 7.02 -25.86
N PRO A 456 25.14 7.06 -24.58
CA PRO A 456 25.92 8.19 -24.06
C PRO A 456 27.24 8.31 -24.82
N ALA A 457 27.64 9.52 -25.16
CA ALA A 457 28.94 9.78 -25.78
C ALA A 457 30.01 9.64 -24.70
N TYR A 458 30.59 8.45 -24.57
CA TYR A 458 31.79 8.28 -23.73
C TYR A 458 33.02 8.86 -24.47
N THR A 459 33.51 9.99 -23.98
CA THR A 459 34.86 10.46 -24.32
C THR A 459 35.88 9.59 -23.56
N GLN A 460 37.01 9.23 -24.23
CA GLN A 460 38.07 8.35 -23.72
C GLN A 460 38.71 8.77 -22.37
N ASN A 461 38.28 9.87 -21.73
CA ASN A 461 38.89 10.41 -20.52
C ASN A 461 38.15 10.03 -19.21
N SER A 462 37.13 9.17 -19.24
CA SER A 462 36.37 8.78 -18.03
C SER A 462 36.61 7.34 -17.55
N VAL A 463 37.75 6.73 -17.94
CA VAL A 463 38.12 5.39 -17.46
C VAL A 463 38.95 5.51 -16.18
N SER A 464 38.31 5.73 -15.06
CA SER A 464 38.93 5.49 -13.75
C SER A 464 37.92 5.25 -12.61
N GLU A 465 36.82 4.52 -12.86
CA GLU A 465 36.09 3.85 -11.76
C GLU A 465 35.29 2.68 -12.33
N PRO A 466 35.35 1.48 -11.74
CA PRO A 466 34.43 0.40 -12.09
C PRO A 466 33.05 0.78 -11.60
N LEU A 467 32.09 0.89 -12.54
CA LEU A 467 30.65 1.10 -12.22
C LEU A 467 30.15 -0.07 -11.38
N THR A 468 30.14 0.11 -10.06
CA THR A 468 29.26 -0.64 -9.19
C THR A 468 27.83 -0.22 -9.53
N PRO A 469 26.87 -1.16 -9.61
CA PRO A 469 25.45 -0.82 -9.82
C PRO A 469 24.89 -0.24 -8.52
N HIS A 470 25.12 1.04 -8.28
CA HIS A 470 24.45 1.81 -7.22
C HIS A 470 23.63 2.93 -7.85
N VAL A 471 22.31 2.73 -7.80
CA VAL A 471 21.28 3.70 -7.44
C VAL A 471 21.65 5.16 -7.76
N LEU A 472 21.29 5.61 -8.96
CA LEU A 472 20.96 7.02 -9.17
C LEU A 472 19.46 7.19 -8.94
N LEU A 473 19.10 7.32 -7.67
CA LEU A 473 17.82 7.86 -7.21
C LEU A 473 17.90 9.38 -7.19
N SER A 474 17.00 9.98 -7.96
CA SER A 474 16.36 11.27 -7.68
C SER A 474 17.23 12.46 -7.34
N SER A 475 17.53 13.31 -8.32
CA SER A 475 17.42 14.76 -8.16
C SER A 475 17.89 15.51 -9.41
N GLN A 476 17.07 15.55 -10.46
CA GLN A 476 17.15 16.56 -11.54
C GLN A 476 16.07 16.32 -12.61
N LEU A 477 14.81 16.40 -12.21
CA LEU A 477 13.67 16.58 -13.11
C LEU A 477 12.82 17.75 -12.61
N MET A 478 13.47 18.92 -12.47
CA MET A 478 12.81 20.21 -12.46
C MET A 478 13.73 21.18 -13.20
N GLU A 479 13.22 21.71 -14.27
CA GLU A 479 13.77 22.69 -15.23
C GLU A 479 14.07 22.08 -16.58
N LEU A 480 13.04 22.07 -17.42
CA LEU A 480 13.07 22.47 -18.84
C LEU A 480 11.63 22.33 -19.39
N ARG A 481 10.94 23.46 -19.28
CA ARG A 481 9.76 23.78 -20.13
C ARG A 481 10.18 23.95 -21.57
#